data_aa32c0ec5192257e55944edcac9f0122
#
_entry.id   aa32c0ec5192257e55944edcac9f0122
#
_cell.length_a   1.000
_cell.length_b   1.000
_cell.length_c   1.000
_cell.angle_alpha   90.00
_cell.angle_beta   90.00
_cell.angle_gamma   90.00
#
_symmetry.space_group_name_H-M   'P 1'
#
loop_
_entity.id
_entity.type
_entity.pdbx_description
1 polymer ?
#
loop_
_entity_poly.entity_id
_entity_poly.type
_entity_poly.pdbx_seq_one_letter_code
_entity_poly.pdbx_strand_id
1 'polypeptide(L)' 'MADQQIRDRTNRLLATIKTVHSGKQEIRDPTNRLLGTYDPRSNETRDPTNRLLAKGNVLTSLIRPF' A
#
# COMPACT_ATOMS: atom_id res chain seq x y z
N MET A 1 -7.72 12.09 7.71
CA MET A 1 -7.52 10.80 7.06
C MET A 1 -6.78 9.87 7.97
N ALA A 2 -7.27 8.68 8.10
CA ALA A 2 -6.64 7.70 8.96
C ALA A 2 -5.63 6.88 8.17
N ASP A 3 -4.42 6.80 8.68
CA ASP A 3 -3.45 5.86 8.16
C ASP A 3 -3.70 4.51 8.79
N GLN A 4 -3.49 3.45 8.02
CA GLN A 4 -3.66 2.10 8.50
C GLN A 4 -2.30 1.45 8.62
N GLN A 5 -1.99 0.93 9.82
CA GLN A 5 -0.76 0.20 10.04
C GLN A 5 -1.02 -1.29 9.97
N ILE A 6 -0.13 -1.99 9.29
CA ILE A 6 -0.20 -3.45 9.16
C ILE A 6 0.95 -4.05 9.93
N ARG A 7 0.63 -4.89 10.92
CA ARG A 7 1.61 -5.50 11.80
C ARG A 7 1.46 -7.01 11.77
N ASP A 8 2.54 -7.71 12.06
CA ASP A 8 2.50 -9.16 12.15
C ASP A 8 2.05 -9.58 13.56
N ARG A 9 2.01 -10.88 13.81
CA ARG A 9 1.57 -11.43 15.09
C ARG A 9 2.47 -11.04 16.25
N THR A 10 3.71 -10.66 15.98
CA THR A 10 4.64 -10.20 17.00
C THR A 10 4.58 -8.70 17.21
N ASN A 11 3.61 -8.04 16.60
CA ASN A 11 3.40 -6.59 16.65
C ASN A 11 4.48 -5.79 15.92
N ARG A 12 5.19 -6.43 15.02
CA ARG A 12 6.20 -5.77 14.20
C ARG A 12 5.53 -5.05 13.03
N LEU A 13 5.88 -3.79 12.83
CA LEU A 13 5.31 -3.02 11.71
C LEU A 13 5.82 -3.56 10.39
N LEU A 14 4.88 -3.96 9.53
CA LEU A 14 5.20 -4.46 8.18
C LEU A 14 5.02 -3.39 7.12
N ALA A 15 3.99 -2.56 7.28
CA ALA A 15 3.68 -1.53 6.30
C ALA A 15 2.69 -0.52 6.85
N THR A 16 2.60 0.62 6.19
CA THR A 16 1.60 1.64 6.49
C THR A 16 0.87 2.00 5.20
N ILE A 17 -0.45 2.01 5.25
CA ILE A 17 -1.26 2.44 4.12
C ILE A 17 -1.78 3.84 4.43
N LYS A 18 -1.46 4.79 3.57
CA LYS A 18 -1.92 6.17 3.69
C LYS A 18 -2.98 6.44 2.63
N THR A 19 -4.05 7.10 3.02
CA THR A 19 -5.07 7.56 2.07
C THR A 19 -4.87 9.04 1.84
N VAL A 20 -4.60 9.41 0.59
CA VAL A 20 -4.46 10.82 0.23
C VAL A 20 -5.83 11.39 -0.13
N HIS A 21 -5.91 12.73 -0.21
CA HIS A 21 -7.21 13.42 -0.32
C HIS A 21 -8.02 13.06 -1.55
N SER A 22 -7.41 12.51 -2.58
CA SER A 22 -8.13 12.06 -3.77
C SER A 22 -8.73 10.65 -3.62
N GLY A 23 -8.56 10.02 -2.46
CA GLY A 23 -8.99 8.65 -2.22
C GLY A 23 -7.96 7.61 -2.61
N LYS A 24 -6.89 8.03 -3.27
CA LYS A 24 -5.80 7.15 -3.64
C LYS A 24 -5.06 6.66 -2.40
N GLN A 25 -4.67 5.41 -2.41
CA GLN A 25 -3.96 4.81 -1.28
C GLN A 25 -2.51 4.54 -1.65
N GLU A 26 -1.61 4.74 -0.68
CA GLU A 26 -0.19 4.42 -0.83
C GLU A 26 0.20 3.45 0.26
N ILE A 27 0.98 2.43 -0.09
CA ILE A 27 1.53 1.54 0.90
C ILE A 27 3.03 1.75 0.98
N ARG A 28 3.54 1.90 2.22
CA ARG A 28 4.95 2.15 2.48
C ARG A 28 5.47 1.14 3.48
N ASP A 29 6.76 0.81 3.39
CA ASP A 29 7.40 -0.10 4.33
C ASP A 29 7.77 0.64 5.63
N PRO A 30 8.32 -0.06 6.64
CA PRO A 30 8.68 0.60 7.90
C PRO A 30 9.72 1.70 7.78
N THR A 31 10.49 1.71 6.68
CA THR A 31 11.48 2.76 6.43
C THR A 31 10.88 3.91 5.61
N ASN A 32 9.57 3.88 5.39
CA ASN A 32 8.83 4.89 4.63
C ASN A 32 9.08 4.85 3.13
N ARG A 33 9.54 3.71 2.64
CA ARG A 33 9.76 3.50 1.22
C ARG A 33 8.44 3.13 0.54
N LEU A 34 8.13 3.78 -0.57
CA LEU A 34 6.89 3.50 -1.29
C LEU A 34 6.95 2.11 -1.93
N LEU A 35 5.96 1.27 -1.61
CA LEU A 35 5.86 -0.07 -2.17
C LEU A 35 4.86 -0.14 -3.33
N GLY A 36 3.90 0.76 -3.34
CA GLY A 36 2.92 0.80 -4.41
C GLY A 36 1.78 1.74 -4.11
N THR A 37 0.85 1.85 -5.05
CA THR A 37 -0.33 2.70 -4.92
C THR A 37 -1.54 1.99 -5.47
N TYR A 38 -2.71 2.35 -4.93
CA TYR A 38 -4.00 1.89 -5.43
C TYR A 38 -4.88 3.08 -5.76
N ASP A 39 -5.43 3.10 -6.96
CA ASP A 39 -6.35 4.16 -7.40
C ASP A 39 -7.76 3.58 -7.48
N PRO A 40 -8.69 4.01 -6.59
CA PRO A 40 -10.05 3.49 -6.62
C PRO A 40 -10.84 3.93 -7.85
N ARG A 41 -10.44 5.02 -8.50
CA ARG A 41 -11.12 5.48 -9.70
C ARG A 41 -10.96 4.51 -10.86
N SER A 42 -9.74 4.03 -11.05
CA SER A 42 -9.44 3.08 -12.12
C SER A 42 -9.44 1.64 -11.63
N ASN A 43 -9.54 1.45 -10.30
CA ASN A 43 -9.47 0.14 -9.67
C ASN A 43 -8.18 -0.59 -10.03
N GLU A 44 -7.06 0.15 -9.96
CA GLU A 44 -5.75 -0.37 -10.36
C GLU A 44 -4.73 -0.21 -9.25
N THR A 45 -3.90 -1.23 -9.07
CA THR A 45 -2.74 -1.18 -8.18
C THR A 45 -1.49 -1.07 -9.04
N ARG A 46 -0.63 -0.11 -8.70
CA ARG A 46 0.60 0.16 -9.45
C ARG A 46 1.80 0.12 -8.51
N ASP A 47 2.96 -0.18 -9.09
CA ASP A 47 4.22 -0.19 -8.34
C ASP A 47 4.78 1.24 -8.20
N PRO A 48 5.92 1.43 -7.49
CA PRO A 48 6.48 2.77 -7.32
C PRO A 48 6.89 3.46 -8.62
N THR A 49 7.09 2.70 -9.68
CA THR A 49 7.43 3.28 -10.99
C THR A 49 6.21 3.54 -11.84
N ASN A 50 5.02 3.36 -11.24
CA ASN A 50 3.72 3.58 -11.88
C ASN A 50 3.34 2.49 -12.90
N ARG A 51 3.98 1.34 -12.80
CA ARG A 51 3.65 0.18 -13.64
C ARG A 51 2.41 -0.52 -13.08
N LEU A 52 1.49 -0.88 -13.96
CA LEU A 52 0.28 -1.60 -13.53
C LEU A 52 0.64 -3.00 -13.04
N LEU A 53 0.25 -3.30 -11.80
CA LEU A 53 0.48 -4.62 -11.21
C LEU A 53 -0.76 -5.50 -11.33
N ALA A 54 -1.94 -4.92 -11.06
CA ALA A 54 -3.18 -5.70 -11.08
C ALA A 54 -4.38 -4.77 -11.09
N LYS A 55 -5.51 -5.29 -11.51
CA LYS A 55 -6.80 -4.65 -11.28
C LYS A 55 -7.26 -5.04 -9.88
N GLY A 56 -7.91 -4.10 -9.20
CA GLY A 56 -8.33 -4.30 -7.82
C GLY A 56 -7.27 -3.87 -6.83
N ASN A 57 -7.60 -3.92 -5.55
CA ASN A 57 -6.71 -3.50 -4.48
C ASN A 57 -5.89 -4.68 -3.99
N VAL A 58 -4.64 -4.76 -4.41
CA VAL A 58 -3.73 -5.82 -3.99
C VAL A 58 -2.53 -5.27 -3.22
N LEU A 59 -2.70 -4.11 -2.58
CA LEU A 59 -1.60 -3.47 -1.86
C LEU A 59 -0.95 -4.39 -0.82
N THR A 60 -1.75 -5.19 -0.14
CA THR A 60 -1.22 -6.08 0.90
C THR A 60 -0.32 -7.16 0.32
N SER A 61 -0.44 -7.47 -0.97
CA SER A 61 0.44 -8.45 -1.60
C SER A 61 1.85 -7.93 -1.81
N LEU A 62 2.04 -6.61 -1.64
CA LEU A 62 3.35 -5.99 -1.77
C LEU A 62 4.16 -6.02 -0.48
N ILE A 63 3.54 -6.46 0.61
CA ILE A 63 4.19 -6.54 1.91
C ILE A 63 5.11 -7.74 1.95
N ARG A 64 6.34 -7.53 2.42
CA ARG A 64 7.35 -8.58 2.58
C ARG A 64 8.02 -8.43 3.92
N PRO A 65 8.55 -9.51 4.46
CA PRO A 65 8.24 -10.92 4.19
C PRO A 65 7.05 -11.38 5.00
N PHE A 66 6.59 -12.54 4.69
CA PHE A 66 5.59 -13.22 5.51
C PHE A 66 6.21 -14.45 6.10
#